data_4dfba2407f20391f955c661fc3225f7e
#
_entry.id   4dfba2407f20391f955c661fc3225f7e
#
_cell.length_a   1.000
_cell.length_b   1.000
_cell.length_c   1.000
_cell.angle_alpha   90.00
_cell.angle_beta   90.00
_cell.angle_gamma   90.00
#
_symmetry.space_group_name_H-M   'P 1'
#
loop_
_entity.id
_entity.type
_entity.pdbx_description
1 polymer ?
#
loop_
_entity_poly.entity_id
_entity_poly.type
_entity_poly.pdbx_seq_one_letter_code
_entity_poly.pdbx_strand_id
1 'polypeptide(L)'
;QRQMCIRDRNSVNMFGSHNVGMVCTNHTYASQDMFDPDDKISGGQGFVYASSIVVAMKKLKLKEDESGNKVSDVRGIRAGCKVMKTRYAKPFEGVQVKIPYETGMDPYSGLVDLCEKKGILNQQGNRLKYINAKGEEMLEYRKAWTGEKLDMIMQEWNVHDEDTPEVELEEDGQ
;
A
#
# COMPACT_ATOMS: atom_id res chain seq x y z
N GLN A 1 6.84 6.52 30.16
CA GLN A 1 6.24 5.38 29.43
C GLN A 1 4.79 5.08 29.84
N ARG A 2 4.45 5.06 31.15
CA ARG A 2 3.06 4.78 31.60
C ARG A 2 2.03 5.81 31.09
N GLN A 3 2.35 7.09 31.09
CA GLN A 3 1.42 8.14 30.62
C GLN A 3 1.16 8.08 29.11
N MET A 4 2.15 7.71 28.30
CA MET A 4 1.99 7.53 26.87
C MET A 4 1.04 6.36 26.56
N CYS A 5 1.21 5.22 27.20
CA CYS A 5 0.33 4.05 27.00
C CYS A 5 -1.13 4.32 27.42
N ILE A 6 -1.36 5.15 28.46
CA ILE A 6 -2.71 5.53 28.89
C ILE A 6 -3.37 6.44 27.85
N ARG A 7 -2.64 7.44 27.35
CA ARG A 7 -3.14 8.34 26.30
C ARG A 7 -3.51 7.59 25.03
N ASP A 8 -2.63 6.69 24.58
CA ASP A 8 -2.83 5.88 23.39
C ASP A 8 -4.10 5.01 23.52
N ARG A 9 -4.24 4.32 24.64
CA ARG A 9 -5.40 3.47 24.93
C ARG A 9 -6.71 4.27 24.99
N ASN A 10 -6.69 5.44 25.64
CA ASN A 10 -7.86 6.30 25.74
C ASN A 10 -8.28 6.83 24.36
N SER A 11 -7.32 7.22 23.52
CA SER A 11 -7.61 7.67 22.16
C SER A 11 -8.25 6.55 21.32
N VAL A 12 -7.66 5.36 21.32
CA VAL A 12 -8.19 4.20 20.57
C VAL A 12 -9.59 3.83 21.04
N ASN A 13 -9.84 3.80 22.35
CA ASN A 13 -11.16 3.49 22.91
C ASN A 13 -12.20 4.55 22.53
N MET A 14 -11.82 5.84 22.58
CA MET A 14 -12.72 6.94 22.24
C MET A 14 -13.11 6.89 20.76
N PHE A 15 -12.16 6.72 19.85
CA PHE A 15 -12.46 6.63 18.42
C PHE A 15 -13.24 5.35 18.08
N GLY A 16 -12.91 4.23 18.69
CA GLY A 16 -13.62 2.97 18.49
C GLY A 16 -15.06 3.02 19.00
N SER A 17 -15.31 3.62 20.19
CA SER A 17 -16.67 3.73 20.75
C SER A 17 -17.59 4.65 19.94
N HIS A 18 -17.03 5.63 19.22
CA HIS A 18 -17.79 6.57 18.39
C HIS A 18 -17.82 6.17 16.91
N ASN A 19 -17.26 5.00 16.55
CA ASN A 19 -17.17 4.52 15.16
C ASN A 19 -16.51 5.53 14.20
N VAL A 20 -15.45 6.18 14.66
CA VAL A 20 -14.70 7.19 13.90
C VAL A 20 -13.41 6.58 13.36
N GLY A 21 -13.19 6.73 12.04
CA GLY A 21 -11.93 6.35 11.42
C GLY A 21 -10.79 7.28 11.84
N MET A 22 -9.62 6.70 12.11
CA MET A 22 -8.44 7.47 12.52
C MET A 22 -7.24 7.12 11.64
N VAL A 23 -6.58 8.14 11.09
CA VAL A 23 -5.29 8.02 10.38
C VAL A 23 -4.24 8.76 11.16
N CYS A 24 -3.16 8.07 11.52
CA CYS A 24 -2.05 8.63 12.28
C CYS A 24 -0.76 8.57 11.47
N THR A 25 0.04 9.63 11.54
CA THR A 25 1.44 9.63 11.09
C THR A 25 2.37 9.52 12.30
N ASN A 26 3.44 8.75 12.14
CA ASN A 26 4.44 8.58 13.18
C ASN A 26 5.84 8.53 12.58
N HIS A 27 6.85 8.72 13.42
CA HIS A 27 8.25 8.63 13.02
C HIS A 27 8.81 7.24 13.34
N THR A 28 9.71 6.78 12.47
CA THR A 28 10.55 5.61 12.73
C THR A 28 11.97 6.06 13.04
N TYR A 29 12.68 5.26 13.79
CA TYR A 29 14.10 5.41 14.05
C TYR A 29 14.81 4.08 13.78
N ALA A 30 16.05 4.18 13.31
CA ALA A 30 16.86 3.01 13.03
C ALA A 30 17.02 2.15 14.29
N SER A 31 16.82 0.85 14.15
CA SER A 31 17.13 -0.08 15.22
C SER A 31 18.63 -0.07 15.49
N GLN A 32 19.02 0.03 16.75
CA GLN A 32 20.41 -0.14 17.19
C GLN A 32 20.76 -1.61 17.48
N ASP A 33 19.78 -2.49 17.31
CA ASP A 33 19.93 -3.92 17.53
C ASP A 33 20.47 -4.58 16.27
N MET A 34 21.65 -5.22 16.36
CA MET A 34 22.26 -5.93 15.24
C MET A 34 21.46 -7.16 14.78
N PHE A 35 20.59 -7.68 15.64
CA PHE A 35 19.77 -8.87 15.36
C PHE A 35 18.35 -8.52 14.85
N ASP A 36 17.92 -7.27 14.99
CA ASP A 36 16.61 -6.78 14.53
C ASP A 36 16.83 -5.49 13.70
N PRO A 37 17.13 -5.64 12.40
CA PRO A 37 17.48 -4.52 11.53
C PRO A 37 16.26 -3.66 11.12
N ASP A 38 15.06 -4.04 11.49
CA ASP A 38 13.85 -3.30 11.15
C ASP A 38 13.73 -2.01 11.97
N ASP A 39 13.37 -0.92 11.29
CA ASP A 39 13.15 0.38 11.92
C ASP A 39 12.07 0.30 13.00
N LYS A 40 12.36 0.86 14.17
CA LYS A 40 11.42 0.89 15.30
C LYS A 40 10.50 2.11 15.22
N ILE A 41 9.22 1.89 15.53
CA ILE A 41 8.22 2.95 15.58
C ILE A 41 8.40 3.76 16.87
N SER A 42 8.44 5.10 16.74
CA SER A 42 8.53 6.00 17.89
C SER A 42 7.25 5.93 18.72
N GLY A 43 7.41 5.95 20.04
CA GLY A 43 6.28 5.81 20.97
C GLY A 43 6.02 4.38 21.42
N GLY A 44 4.85 4.12 21.98
CA GLY A 44 4.48 2.79 22.45
C GLY A 44 3.93 1.90 21.35
N GLN A 45 3.98 0.59 21.55
CA GLN A 45 3.38 -0.38 20.64
C GLN A 45 1.83 -0.39 20.65
N GLY A 46 1.21 0.37 21.55
CA GLY A 46 -0.24 0.41 21.72
C GLY A 46 -0.99 0.79 20.45
N PHE A 47 -0.53 1.81 19.72
CA PHE A 47 -1.13 2.19 18.43
C PHE A 47 -0.92 1.12 17.35
N VAL A 48 0.23 0.47 17.32
CA VAL A 48 0.52 -0.60 16.35
C VAL A 48 -0.42 -1.77 16.56
N TYR A 49 -0.64 -2.17 17.81
CA TYR A 49 -1.58 -3.27 18.13
C TYR A 49 -3.03 -2.92 17.80
N ALA A 50 -3.43 -1.68 18.09
CA ALA A 50 -4.80 -1.22 17.83
C ALA A 50 -5.08 -0.95 16.36
N SER A 51 -4.08 -0.59 15.57
CA SER A 51 -4.23 -0.26 14.16
C SER A 51 -4.68 -1.45 13.33
N SER A 52 -5.60 -1.21 12.40
CA SER A 52 -6.02 -2.18 11.40
C SER A 52 -4.98 -2.34 10.29
N ILE A 53 -4.33 -1.25 9.91
CA ILE A 53 -3.28 -1.22 8.88
C ILE A 53 -2.12 -0.38 9.41
N VAL A 54 -0.89 -0.85 9.19
CA VAL A 54 0.36 -0.11 9.45
C VAL A 54 1.21 -0.14 8.18
N VAL A 55 1.54 1.03 7.66
CA VAL A 55 2.36 1.18 6.46
C VAL A 55 3.65 1.90 6.82
N ALA A 56 4.78 1.25 6.58
CA ALA A 56 6.09 1.88 6.64
C ALA A 56 6.38 2.60 5.31
N MET A 57 6.83 3.85 5.40
CA MET A 57 7.11 4.68 4.24
C MET A 57 8.58 5.12 4.23
N LYS A 58 9.28 4.82 3.14
CA LYS A 58 10.68 5.23 2.94
C LYS A 58 10.79 6.27 1.84
N LYS A 59 11.35 7.42 2.17
CA LYS A 59 11.54 8.51 1.21
C LYS A 59 12.76 8.24 0.33
N LEU A 60 12.57 8.27 -0.98
CA LEU A 60 13.60 8.16 -2.02
C LEU A 60 13.51 9.37 -2.96
N LYS A 61 14.61 9.69 -3.65
CA LYS A 61 14.63 10.76 -4.66
C LYS A 61 14.01 10.25 -5.95
N LEU A 62 13.06 11.01 -6.52
CA LEU A 62 12.53 10.75 -7.85
C LEU A 62 13.41 11.49 -8.87
N LYS A 63 14.12 10.73 -9.69
CA LYS A 63 15.01 11.22 -10.76
C LYS A 63 14.51 10.74 -12.12
N GLU A 64 13.24 10.98 -12.38
CA GLU A 64 12.57 10.65 -13.63
C GLU A 64 11.77 11.87 -14.09
N ASP A 65 11.72 12.08 -15.42
CA ASP A 65 10.86 13.08 -16.03
C ASP A 65 9.42 12.53 -16.18
N GLU A 66 8.49 13.35 -16.70
CA GLU A 66 7.11 12.93 -16.99
C GLU A 66 7.05 11.79 -18.01
N SER A 67 8.09 11.64 -18.82
CA SER A 67 8.21 10.56 -19.79
C SER A 67 8.77 9.26 -19.20
N GLY A 68 9.21 9.29 -17.94
CA GLY A 68 9.79 8.15 -17.25
C GLY A 68 11.27 7.94 -17.56
N ASN A 69 11.93 8.90 -18.24
CA ASN A 69 13.36 8.83 -18.51
C ASN A 69 14.14 9.30 -17.28
N LYS A 70 15.29 8.69 -17.06
CA LYS A 70 16.17 9.09 -15.96
C LYS A 70 16.79 10.45 -16.23
N VAL A 71 16.67 11.35 -15.26
CA VAL A 71 17.29 12.69 -15.27
C VAL A 71 18.27 12.83 -14.10
N SER A 72 19.23 13.75 -14.25
CA SER A 72 20.20 14.03 -13.18
C SER A 72 19.56 14.74 -11.99
N ASP A 73 18.56 15.59 -12.25
CA ASP A 73 17.92 16.43 -11.26
C ASP A 73 16.82 15.68 -10.49
N VAL A 74 16.59 16.11 -9.25
CA VAL A 74 15.50 15.56 -8.44
C VAL A 74 14.22 16.27 -8.81
N ARG A 75 13.30 15.56 -9.46
CA ARG A 75 12.00 16.06 -9.92
C ARG A 75 10.87 15.80 -8.92
N GLY A 76 11.13 15.04 -7.86
CA GLY A 76 10.10 14.72 -6.89
C GLY A 76 10.56 13.74 -5.82
N ILE A 77 9.59 13.14 -5.17
CA ILE A 77 9.78 12.10 -4.16
C ILE A 77 9.22 10.78 -4.68
N ARG A 78 9.94 9.70 -4.41
CA ARG A 78 9.43 8.35 -4.53
C ARG A 78 9.26 7.79 -3.12
N ALA A 79 8.04 7.45 -2.74
CA ALA A 79 7.75 6.82 -1.47
C ALA A 79 7.69 5.31 -1.65
N GLY A 80 8.64 4.59 -1.05
CA GLY A 80 8.56 3.13 -0.93
C GLY A 80 7.63 2.79 0.25
N CYS A 81 6.43 2.32 -0.05
CA CYS A 81 5.42 1.94 0.93
C CYS A 81 5.46 0.43 1.14
N LYS A 82 5.54 -0.03 2.39
CA LYS A 82 5.50 -1.45 2.76
C LYS A 82 4.46 -1.66 3.84
N VAL A 83 3.52 -2.57 3.61
CA VAL A 83 2.51 -2.92 4.62
C VAL A 83 3.17 -3.79 5.69
N MET A 84 3.32 -3.26 6.89
CA MET A 84 3.93 -3.98 8.02
C MET A 84 2.88 -4.79 8.79
N LYS A 85 1.65 -4.32 8.84
CA LYS A 85 0.51 -4.97 9.48
C LYS A 85 -0.75 -4.69 8.70
N THR A 86 -1.59 -5.69 8.54
CA THR A 86 -2.97 -5.55 8.06
C THR A 86 -3.82 -6.64 8.68
N ARG A 87 -5.13 -6.36 8.84
CA ARG A 87 -6.14 -7.32 9.28
C ARG A 87 -6.95 -7.87 8.10
N TYR A 88 -6.79 -7.30 6.91
CA TYR A 88 -7.66 -7.57 5.75
C TYR A 88 -6.96 -8.33 4.63
N ALA A 89 -5.64 -8.32 4.57
CA ALA A 89 -4.88 -8.91 3.48
C ALA A 89 -3.53 -9.45 3.95
N LYS A 90 -2.73 -10.01 3.04
CA LYS A 90 -1.38 -10.48 3.35
C LYS A 90 -0.46 -9.29 3.67
N PRO A 91 0.28 -9.31 4.81
CA PRO A 91 1.27 -8.29 5.12
C PRO A 91 2.50 -8.38 4.21
N PHE A 92 3.39 -7.41 4.34
CA PHE A 92 4.70 -7.30 3.66
C PHE A 92 4.65 -7.04 2.16
N GLU A 93 3.48 -6.73 1.60
CA GLU A 93 3.40 -6.20 0.25
C GLU A 93 3.93 -4.77 0.20
N GLY A 94 4.65 -4.46 -0.88
CA GLY A 94 5.24 -3.14 -1.07
C GLY A 94 4.93 -2.57 -2.44
N VAL A 95 4.68 -1.27 -2.47
CA VAL A 95 4.45 -0.49 -3.68
C VAL A 95 5.29 0.78 -3.62
N GLN A 96 5.68 1.29 -4.78
CA GLN A 96 6.35 2.59 -4.88
C GLN A 96 5.39 3.62 -5.43
N VAL A 97 5.17 4.69 -4.66
CA VAL A 97 4.33 5.82 -5.04
C VAL A 97 5.22 6.96 -5.50
N LYS A 98 4.99 7.50 -6.69
CA LYS A 98 5.70 8.64 -7.24
C LYS A 98 4.94 9.93 -6.95
N ILE A 99 5.65 10.94 -6.47
CA ILE A 99 5.10 12.25 -6.11
C ILE A 99 5.99 13.31 -6.77
N PRO A 100 5.72 13.67 -8.05
CA PRO A 100 6.41 14.77 -8.71
C PRO A 100 6.11 16.10 -8.01
N TYR A 101 7.08 17.03 -7.98
CA TYR A 101 6.88 18.34 -7.35
C TYR A 101 5.92 19.24 -8.13
N GLU A 102 5.83 19.07 -9.44
CA GLU A 102 5.03 19.90 -10.33
C GLU A 102 3.55 19.50 -10.33
N THR A 103 3.28 18.20 -10.41
CA THR A 103 1.92 17.65 -10.57
C THR A 103 1.33 17.05 -9.30
N GLY A 104 2.16 16.79 -8.29
CA GLY A 104 1.73 16.10 -7.07
C GLY A 104 1.57 14.59 -7.25
N MET A 105 0.85 13.97 -6.32
CA MET A 105 0.62 12.52 -6.32
C MET A 105 -0.56 12.17 -7.22
N ASP A 106 -0.32 11.28 -8.19
CA ASP A 106 -1.39 10.62 -8.92
C ASP A 106 -2.05 9.56 -8.01
N PRO A 107 -3.40 9.56 -7.86
CA PRO A 107 -4.12 8.55 -7.08
C PRO A 107 -3.80 7.10 -7.47
N TYR A 108 -3.48 6.87 -8.72
CA TYR A 108 -3.15 5.54 -9.27
C TYR A 108 -1.65 5.22 -9.28
N SER A 109 -0.83 6.09 -8.67
CA SER A 109 0.61 5.93 -8.65
C SER A 109 1.02 4.59 -8.01
N GLY A 110 1.74 3.76 -8.76
CA GLY A 110 2.19 2.43 -8.33
C GLY A 110 1.19 1.30 -8.60
N LEU A 111 -0.06 1.60 -8.99
CA LEU A 111 -1.08 0.58 -9.21
C LEU A 111 -0.76 -0.31 -10.43
N VAL A 112 -0.24 0.25 -11.52
CA VAL A 112 0.17 -0.53 -12.69
C VAL A 112 1.25 -1.55 -12.31
N ASP A 113 2.26 -1.13 -11.53
CA ASP A 113 3.33 -2.01 -11.05
C ASP A 113 2.77 -3.14 -10.17
N LEU A 114 1.78 -2.82 -9.35
CA LEU A 114 1.11 -3.79 -8.50
C LEU A 114 0.29 -4.79 -9.32
N CYS A 115 -0.47 -4.33 -10.30
CA CYS A 115 -1.26 -5.19 -11.19
C CYS A 115 -0.39 -6.13 -12.02
N GLU A 116 0.78 -5.67 -12.50
CA GLU A 116 1.76 -6.54 -13.17
C GLU A 116 2.29 -7.60 -12.19
N LYS A 117 2.68 -7.19 -10.99
CA LYS A 117 3.20 -8.08 -9.95
C LYS A 117 2.19 -9.15 -9.50
N LYS A 118 0.91 -8.82 -9.52
CA LYS A 118 -0.21 -9.74 -9.22
C LYS A 118 -0.63 -10.58 -10.43
N GLY A 119 -0.08 -10.34 -11.61
CA GLY A 119 -0.44 -11.06 -12.84
C GLY A 119 -1.79 -10.65 -13.44
N ILE A 120 -2.37 -9.53 -12.98
CA ILE A 120 -3.60 -8.95 -13.52
C ILE A 120 -3.32 -8.31 -14.88
N LEU A 121 -2.22 -7.56 -14.95
CA LEU A 121 -1.66 -7.02 -16.18
C LEU A 121 -0.48 -7.89 -16.60
N ASN A 122 -0.58 -8.48 -17.79
CA ASN A 122 0.46 -9.35 -18.33
C ASN A 122 1.25 -8.63 -19.42
N GLN A 123 2.57 -8.66 -19.33
CA GLN A 123 3.43 -8.04 -20.32
C GLN A 123 3.40 -8.83 -21.63
N GLN A 124 3.09 -8.15 -22.73
CA GLN A 124 3.13 -8.68 -24.09
C GLN A 124 3.96 -7.74 -24.98
N GLY A 125 5.24 -8.05 -25.14
CA GLY A 125 6.19 -7.16 -25.80
C GLY A 125 6.33 -5.82 -25.04
N ASN A 126 6.06 -4.71 -25.73
CA ASN A 126 6.08 -3.35 -25.15
C ASN A 126 4.73 -2.88 -24.60
N ARG A 127 3.73 -3.75 -24.58
CA ARG A 127 2.37 -3.44 -24.13
C ARG A 127 1.98 -4.30 -22.94
N LEU A 128 0.96 -3.87 -22.21
CA LEU A 128 0.34 -4.62 -21.13
C LEU A 128 -1.04 -5.08 -21.59
N LYS A 129 -1.32 -6.36 -21.37
CA LYS A 129 -2.58 -7.02 -21.67
C LYS A 129 -3.39 -7.19 -20.40
N TYR A 130 -4.66 -6.84 -20.48
CA TYR A 130 -5.69 -7.12 -19.50
C TYR A 130 -6.81 -7.93 -20.15
N ILE A 131 -7.36 -8.87 -19.40
CA ILE A 131 -8.56 -9.62 -19.80
C ILE A 131 -9.60 -9.34 -18.72
N ASN A 132 -10.71 -8.68 -19.13
CA ASN A 132 -11.78 -8.36 -18.19
C ASN A 132 -12.64 -9.61 -17.86
N ALA A 133 -13.54 -9.49 -16.89
CA ALA A 133 -14.45 -10.57 -16.50
C ALA A 133 -15.36 -11.08 -17.64
N LYS A 134 -15.54 -10.29 -18.70
CA LYS A 134 -16.32 -10.67 -19.91
C LYS A 134 -15.49 -11.40 -20.95
N GLY A 135 -14.18 -11.57 -20.73
CA GLY A 135 -13.25 -12.17 -21.68
C GLY A 135 -12.74 -11.25 -22.77
N GLU A 136 -13.02 -9.95 -22.69
CA GLU A 136 -12.51 -8.97 -23.66
C GLU A 136 -11.05 -8.63 -23.34
N GLU A 137 -10.22 -8.64 -24.39
CA GLU A 137 -8.80 -8.35 -24.27
C GLU A 137 -8.52 -6.88 -24.54
N MET A 138 -7.81 -6.23 -23.62
CA MET A 138 -7.30 -4.87 -23.78
C MET A 138 -5.78 -4.92 -23.84
N LEU A 139 -5.19 -4.40 -24.92
CA LEU A 139 -3.75 -4.38 -25.16
C LEU A 139 -3.29 -2.95 -25.36
N GLU A 140 -2.65 -2.38 -24.35
CA GLU A 140 -2.26 -0.96 -24.31
C GLU A 140 -0.81 -0.76 -23.86
N TYR A 141 -0.23 0.37 -24.26
CA TYR A 141 1.05 0.79 -23.71
C TYR A 141 0.93 1.12 -22.22
N ARG A 142 2.00 0.89 -21.45
CA ARG A 142 2.03 1.16 -20.00
C ARG A 142 1.50 2.55 -19.63
N LYS A 143 1.82 3.59 -20.41
CA LYS A 143 1.38 4.97 -20.16
C LYS A 143 -0.12 5.20 -20.41
N ALA A 144 -0.78 4.32 -21.14
CA ALA A 144 -2.21 4.42 -21.43
C ALA A 144 -3.10 3.79 -20.34
N TRP A 145 -2.49 3.10 -19.36
CA TRP A 145 -3.18 2.58 -18.18
C TRP A 145 -3.30 3.66 -17.12
N THR A 146 -4.31 4.50 -17.23
CA THR A 146 -4.58 5.64 -16.33
C THR A 146 -6.07 5.76 -16.05
N GLY A 147 -6.44 6.45 -14.97
CA GLY A 147 -7.81 6.87 -14.66
C GLY A 147 -8.83 5.75 -14.80
N GLU A 148 -9.80 5.93 -15.70
CA GLU A 148 -10.96 5.05 -15.88
C GLU A 148 -10.60 3.56 -16.13
N LYS A 149 -9.50 3.29 -16.84
CA LYS A 149 -9.07 1.92 -17.10
C LYS A 149 -8.59 1.21 -15.82
N LEU A 150 -7.91 1.94 -14.97
CA LEU A 150 -7.47 1.41 -13.66
C LEU A 150 -8.63 1.31 -12.67
N ASP A 151 -9.59 2.22 -12.73
CA ASP A 151 -10.82 2.14 -11.94
C ASP A 151 -11.62 0.88 -12.29
N MET A 152 -11.74 0.58 -13.58
CA MET A 152 -12.41 -0.65 -14.06
C MET A 152 -11.72 -1.90 -13.49
N ILE A 153 -10.38 -1.98 -13.58
CA ILE A 153 -9.63 -3.10 -13.00
C ILE A 153 -9.88 -3.21 -11.50
N MET A 154 -9.87 -2.10 -10.78
CA MET A 154 -10.08 -2.09 -9.33
C MET A 154 -11.48 -2.53 -8.95
N GLN A 155 -12.50 -2.13 -9.71
CA GLN A 155 -13.88 -2.56 -9.49
C GLN A 155 -14.03 -4.06 -9.69
N GLU A 156 -13.51 -4.59 -10.81
CA GLU A 156 -13.57 -6.02 -11.10
C GLU A 156 -12.78 -6.84 -10.07
N TRP A 157 -11.64 -6.33 -9.60
CA TRP A 157 -10.83 -7.01 -8.60
C TRP A 157 -11.54 -7.07 -7.23
N ASN A 158 -12.13 -5.97 -6.78
CA ASN A 158 -12.85 -5.94 -5.51
C ASN A 158 -14.06 -6.91 -5.50
N VAL A 159 -14.73 -7.08 -6.63
CA VAL A 159 -15.82 -8.07 -6.75
C VAL A 159 -15.32 -9.51 -6.58
N HIS A 160 -14.10 -9.81 -7.04
CA HIS A 160 -13.54 -11.16 -6.88
C HIS A 160 -12.99 -11.44 -5.47
N ASP A 161 -12.58 -10.40 -4.72
CA ASP A 161 -12.11 -10.58 -3.34
C ASP A 161 -13.29 -10.85 -2.36
N GLU A 162 -14.50 -10.38 -2.68
CA GLU A 162 -15.72 -10.66 -1.88
C GLU A 162 -16.22 -12.12 -2.04
N ASP A 163 -15.88 -12.79 -3.14
CA ASP A 163 -16.26 -14.17 -3.43
C ASP A 163 -15.28 -15.22 -2.87
N THR A 164 -14.24 -14.82 -2.14
CA THR A 164 -13.32 -15.77 -1.49
C THR A 164 -14.04 -16.35 -0.27
N PRO A 165 -14.41 -17.65 -0.24
CA PRO A 165 -15.11 -18.23 0.90
C PRO A 165 -14.24 -18.10 2.15
N GLU A 166 -14.85 -17.63 3.23
CA GLU A 166 -14.25 -17.67 4.57
C GLU A 166 -13.80 -19.12 4.83
N VAL A 167 -12.51 -19.32 4.95
CA VAL A 167 -11.97 -20.61 5.40
C VAL A 167 -12.37 -20.73 6.86
N GLU A 168 -13.42 -21.51 7.13
CA GLU A 168 -13.75 -21.95 8.48
C GLU A 168 -12.50 -22.63 9.06
N LEU A 169 -11.90 -21.97 10.05
CA LEU A 169 -10.88 -22.58 10.86
C LEU A 169 -11.59 -23.67 11.66
N GLU A 170 -11.40 -24.93 11.24
CA GLU A 170 -11.74 -26.07 12.10
C GLU A 170 -10.96 -25.90 13.40
N GLU A 171 -11.67 -25.65 14.49
CA GLU A 171 -11.14 -25.77 15.84
C GLU A 171 -10.76 -27.24 16.06
N ASP A 172 -9.49 -27.56 15.89
CA ASP A 172 -8.93 -28.83 16.35
C ASP A 172 -9.07 -28.86 17.88
N GLY A 173 -10.15 -29.48 18.31
CA GLY A 173 -10.34 -29.86 19.70
C GLY A 173 -9.35 -30.92 20.10
N GLN A 174 -8.46 -30.57 21.01
CA GLN A 174 -8.00 -31.45 22.12
C GLN A 174 -7.38 -30.61 23.23
#